data_b35f8fe5419e415ab083fa9e5a403746
#
_entry.id   b35f8fe5419e415ab083fa9e5a403746
#
_cell.length_a   1.000
_cell.length_b   1.000
_cell.length_c   1.000
_cell.angle_alpha   90.00
_cell.angle_beta   90.00
_cell.angle_gamma   90.00
#
_symmetry.space_group_name_H-M   'P 1'
#
loop_
_entity.id
_entity.type
_entity.pdbx_description
1 polymer ?
#
loop_
_entity_poly.entity_id
_entity_poly.type
_entity_poly.pdbx_seq_one_letter_code
_entity_poly.pdbx_strand_id
1 'polypeptide(L)'
;MNKGVKFRIYPNKSQQSLINQTLGCCRLIYNKGLAMRKDSFDNGLKIGYKETSAMLTGLKKDNEYFFLKDADSIALQQSLRDLDSAFKRFFKKLGGYPNFKSKHNHNQSYRTINQGDNIRISGKYIKLPKLGYVKFKQSMDIGHINNVTVERTSTNKYFVVLNVDFEPAALPFTSKVIGIDVGLKEFYKATSGDSVTNPKYLEKSSKKLAHEQRKLSHMIESHISGYKTIGNKRFPICDKPLSECKNIQKQRKKVALIHEKITNQRNDFLQKESTKLIRENQIISIEDLNVSGLLQNHKLAKSISSVSWSKFFTMLEYKAKWYGRIITKAPTFYPSSQMCSCCGYKNTDVKDLKIRKWICPECGTVHDRDFNAAVNILNKGLALV
;
A
#
# COMPACT_ATOMS: atom_id res chain seq x y z
N MET A 1 10.12 -19.00 2.66
CA MET A 1 9.83 -17.55 2.57
C MET A 1 8.42 -17.27 3.04
N ASN A 2 8.09 -16.01 3.40
CA ASN A 2 6.73 -15.66 3.83
C ASN A 2 5.98 -14.90 2.73
N LYS A 3 4.71 -15.27 2.52
CA LYS A 3 3.83 -14.61 1.55
C LYS A 3 2.53 -14.16 2.20
N GLY A 4 2.16 -12.90 1.98
CA GLY A 4 0.84 -12.38 2.37
C GLY A 4 -0.21 -12.67 1.30
N VAL A 5 -1.23 -13.45 1.62
CA VAL A 5 -2.33 -13.77 0.69
C VAL A 5 -3.64 -13.22 1.22
N LYS A 6 -4.33 -12.41 0.41
CA LYS A 6 -5.56 -11.73 0.81
C LYS A 6 -6.80 -12.44 0.29
N PHE A 7 -7.70 -12.81 1.19
CA PHE A 7 -8.98 -13.45 0.88
C PHE A 7 -10.16 -12.64 1.40
N ARG A 8 -11.27 -12.72 0.69
CA ARG A 8 -12.54 -12.16 1.13
C ARG A 8 -13.17 -13.06 2.17
N ILE A 9 -13.65 -12.47 3.29
CA ILE A 9 -14.47 -13.15 4.29
C ILE A 9 -15.87 -12.57 4.37
N TYR A 10 -16.82 -13.39 4.83
CA TYR A 10 -18.24 -13.06 4.90
C TYR A 10 -18.75 -13.30 6.34
N PRO A 11 -18.36 -12.42 7.30
CA PRO A 11 -18.81 -12.54 8.68
C PRO A 11 -20.31 -12.26 8.79
N ASN A 12 -21.01 -12.99 9.65
CA ASN A 12 -22.38 -12.70 10.04
C ASN A 12 -22.47 -11.42 10.91
N LYS A 13 -23.66 -10.99 11.30
CA LYS A 13 -23.86 -9.74 12.06
C LYS A 13 -23.12 -9.73 13.40
N SER A 14 -23.16 -10.83 14.17
CA SER A 14 -22.46 -10.95 15.46
C SER A 14 -20.93 -10.92 15.27
N GLN A 15 -20.41 -11.65 14.28
CA GLN A 15 -19.00 -11.63 13.92
C GLN A 15 -18.53 -10.25 13.45
N GLN A 16 -19.35 -9.51 12.67
CA GLN A 16 -19.06 -8.14 12.27
C GLN A 16 -18.97 -7.21 13.49
N SER A 17 -19.89 -7.37 14.46
CA SER A 17 -19.85 -6.60 15.71
C SER A 17 -18.55 -6.87 16.47
N LEU A 18 -18.16 -8.13 16.63
CA LEU A 18 -16.96 -8.53 17.35
C LEU A 18 -15.67 -8.08 16.63
N ILE A 19 -15.62 -8.14 15.27
CA ILE A 19 -14.51 -7.56 14.50
C ILE A 19 -14.39 -6.07 14.76
N ASN A 20 -15.53 -5.34 14.73
CA ASN A 20 -15.53 -3.89 14.95
C ASN A 20 -15.12 -3.53 16.38
N GLN A 21 -15.54 -4.31 17.37
CA GLN A 21 -15.12 -4.18 18.77
C GLN A 21 -13.60 -4.42 18.91
N THR A 22 -13.09 -5.52 18.35
CA THR A 22 -11.65 -5.84 18.36
C THR A 22 -10.81 -4.74 17.70
N LEU A 23 -11.26 -4.19 16.55
CA LEU A 23 -10.62 -3.04 15.90
C LEU A 23 -10.58 -1.81 16.82
N GLY A 24 -11.69 -1.56 17.56
CA GLY A 24 -11.79 -0.49 18.56
C GLY A 24 -10.81 -0.69 19.72
N CYS A 25 -10.78 -1.90 20.28
CA CYS A 25 -9.89 -2.28 21.39
C CYS A 25 -8.41 -2.17 21.00
N CYS A 26 -8.01 -2.69 19.82
CA CYS A 26 -6.64 -2.58 19.33
C CYS A 26 -6.21 -1.12 19.13
N ARG A 27 -7.10 -0.26 18.63
CA ARG A 27 -6.84 1.18 18.52
C ARG A 27 -6.68 1.84 19.89
N LEU A 28 -7.56 1.52 20.84
CA LEU A 28 -7.50 2.04 22.22
C LEU A 28 -6.17 1.68 22.87
N ILE A 29 -5.79 0.40 22.83
CA ILE A 29 -4.55 -0.10 23.45
C ILE A 29 -3.31 0.52 22.79
N TYR A 30 -3.27 0.62 21.46
CA TYR A 30 -2.21 1.32 20.76
C TYR A 30 -2.09 2.78 21.23
N ASN A 31 -3.21 3.50 21.31
CA ASN A 31 -3.23 4.91 21.68
C ASN A 31 -2.86 5.11 23.15
N LYS A 32 -3.34 4.27 24.07
CA LYS A 32 -2.93 4.32 25.50
C LYS A 32 -1.43 4.02 25.65
N GLY A 33 -0.90 3.03 24.91
CA GLY A 33 0.52 2.74 24.92
C GLY A 33 1.37 3.89 24.34
N LEU A 34 0.88 4.58 23.30
CA LEU A 34 1.56 5.76 22.75
C LEU A 34 1.54 6.93 23.74
N ALA A 35 0.39 7.22 24.37
CA ALA A 35 0.26 8.25 25.40
C ALA A 35 1.23 7.97 26.56
N MET A 36 1.19 6.76 27.12
CA MET A 36 2.07 6.34 28.21
C MET A 36 3.56 6.53 27.86
N ARG A 37 3.99 6.16 26.63
CA ARG A 37 5.38 6.36 26.19
C ARG A 37 5.76 7.82 26.05
N LYS A 38 4.82 8.65 25.60
CA LYS A 38 5.02 10.09 25.48
C LYS A 38 5.15 10.73 26.87
N ASP A 39 4.21 10.48 27.76
CA ASP A 39 4.18 11.02 29.11
C ASP A 39 5.43 10.58 29.90
N SER A 40 5.84 9.31 29.77
CA SER A 40 7.07 8.83 30.41
C SER A 40 8.32 9.52 29.88
N PHE A 41 8.39 9.76 28.57
CA PHE A 41 9.52 10.48 27.96
C PHE A 41 9.58 11.95 28.44
N ASP A 42 8.43 12.62 28.54
CA ASP A 42 8.33 13.99 29.03
C ASP A 42 8.78 14.08 30.55
N ASN A 43 8.66 12.96 31.27
CA ASN A 43 9.17 12.81 32.63
C ASN A 43 10.59 12.21 32.73
N GLY A 44 11.35 12.16 31.63
CA GLY A 44 12.73 11.67 31.60
C GLY A 44 12.88 10.14 31.63
N LEU A 45 11.79 9.38 31.57
CA LEU A 45 11.78 7.92 31.64
C LEU A 45 11.68 7.30 30.22
N LYS A 46 12.53 6.30 29.97
CA LYS A 46 12.47 5.51 28.72
C LYS A 46 11.76 4.19 28.97
N ILE A 47 10.56 4.03 28.41
CA ILE A 47 9.79 2.79 28.49
C ILE A 47 9.62 2.13 27.10
N GLY A 48 9.46 0.81 27.12
CA GLY A 48 9.37 -0.01 25.92
C GLY A 48 8.11 -0.88 25.85
N TYR A 49 8.24 -2.00 25.17
CA TYR A 49 7.15 -2.98 25.03
C TYR A 49 6.78 -3.61 26.38
N LYS A 50 7.74 -3.87 27.28
CA LYS A 50 7.53 -4.54 28.56
C LYS A 50 6.53 -3.75 29.44
N GLU A 51 6.76 -2.46 29.60
CA GLU A 51 5.94 -1.57 30.40
C GLU A 51 4.55 -1.38 29.80
N THR A 52 4.45 -1.18 28.47
CA THR A 52 3.16 -1.07 27.78
C THR A 52 2.38 -2.40 27.81
N SER A 53 3.04 -3.55 27.82
CA SER A 53 2.41 -4.86 27.99
C SER A 53 1.88 -5.06 29.42
N ALA A 54 2.63 -4.60 30.44
CA ALA A 54 2.16 -4.59 31.82
C ALA A 54 0.92 -3.70 32.00
N MET A 55 0.90 -2.51 31.36
CA MET A 55 -0.28 -1.65 31.31
C MET A 55 -1.51 -2.40 30.77
N LEU A 56 -1.37 -3.15 29.66
CA LEU A 56 -2.49 -3.93 29.11
C LEU A 56 -3.02 -4.97 30.10
N THR A 57 -2.13 -5.61 30.84
CA THR A 57 -2.50 -6.58 31.88
C THR A 57 -3.26 -5.92 33.04
N GLY A 58 -2.84 -4.73 33.46
CA GLY A 58 -3.54 -3.90 34.45
C GLY A 58 -4.92 -3.48 33.98
N LEU A 59 -5.03 -2.93 32.76
CA LEU A 59 -6.31 -2.51 32.18
C LEU A 59 -7.34 -3.65 32.07
N LYS A 60 -6.91 -4.88 31.81
CA LYS A 60 -7.83 -6.04 31.79
C LYS A 60 -8.39 -6.42 33.16
N LYS A 61 -7.77 -5.96 34.25
CA LYS A 61 -8.26 -6.18 35.64
C LYS A 61 -9.21 -5.08 36.07
N ASP A 62 -9.16 -3.93 35.42
CA ASP A 62 -9.99 -2.76 35.69
C ASP A 62 -11.41 -2.99 35.14
N ASN A 63 -12.43 -2.70 35.95
CA ASN A 63 -13.83 -2.81 35.59
C ASN A 63 -14.23 -1.89 34.45
N GLU A 64 -13.64 -0.70 34.34
CA GLU A 64 -13.88 0.24 33.25
C GLU A 64 -13.51 -0.36 31.87
N TYR A 65 -12.50 -1.25 31.82
CA TYR A 65 -11.98 -1.86 30.59
C TYR A 65 -12.34 -3.34 30.45
N PHE A 66 -13.37 -3.80 31.14
CA PHE A 66 -13.80 -5.21 31.11
C PHE A 66 -14.04 -5.73 29.68
N PHE A 67 -14.54 -4.90 28.78
CA PHE A 67 -14.79 -5.22 27.38
C PHE A 67 -13.52 -5.66 26.59
N LEU A 68 -12.32 -5.39 27.10
CA LEU A 68 -11.08 -5.89 26.51
C LEU A 68 -10.94 -7.40 26.58
N LYS A 69 -11.65 -8.09 27.48
CA LYS A 69 -11.67 -9.55 27.60
C LYS A 69 -12.41 -10.24 26.45
N ASP A 70 -13.35 -9.53 25.81
CA ASP A 70 -14.09 -10.03 24.66
C ASP A 70 -13.27 -10.01 23.38
N ALA A 71 -12.30 -9.11 23.28
CA ALA A 71 -11.41 -9.01 22.15
C ALA A 71 -10.32 -10.10 22.18
N ASP A 72 -9.76 -10.42 21.00
CA ASP A 72 -8.63 -11.32 20.89
C ASP A 72 -7.39 -10.75 21.63
N SER A 73 -6.96 -11.46 22.66
CA SER A 73 -5.83 -11.06 23.51
C SER A 73 -4.53 -10.92 22.75
N ILE A 74 -4.30 -11.80 21.76
CA ILE A 74 -3.11 -11.76 20.92
C ILE A 74 -3.16 -10.50 20.03
N ALA A 75 -4.32 -10.16 19.49
CA ALA A 75 -4.48 -8.94 18.69
C ALA A 75 -4.18 -7.67 19.51
N LEU A 76 -4.57 -7.61 20.76
CA LEU A 76 -4.25 -6.50 21.65
C LEU A 76 -2.74 -6.39 21.89
N GLN A 77 -2.05 -7.51 22.15
CA GLN A 77 -0.60 -7.55 22.30
C GLN A 77 0.12 -7.16 21.01
N GLN A 78 -0.37 -7.63 19.85
CA GLN A 78 0.21 -7.27 18.55
C GLN A 78 0.09 -5.77 18.26
N SER A 79 -0.95 -5.10 18.72
CA SER A 79 -1.05 -3.65 18.54
C SER A 79 0.02 -2.88 19.35
N LEU A 80 0.46 -3.38 20.50
CA LEU A 80 1.60 -2.84 21.26
C LEU A 80 2.95 -3.18 20.60
N ARG A 81 3.10 -4.38 20.01
CA ARG A 81 4.28 -4.74 19.23
C ARG A 81 4.41 -3.89 17.95
N ASP A 82 3.28 -3.55 17.33
CA ASP A 82 3.24 -2.63 16.18
C ASP A 82 3.67 -1.21 16.60
N LEU A 83 3.26 -0.75 17.78
CA LEU A 83 3.73 0.52 18.36
C LEU A 83 5.24 0.50 18.61
N ASP A 84 5.75 -0.56 19.23
CA ASP A 84 7.18 -0.71 19.47
C ASP A 84 8.00 -0.73 18.17
N SER A 85 7.51 -1.44 17.14
CA SER A 85 8.10 -1.45 15.82
C SER A 85 8.09 -0.06 15.16
N ALA A 86 7.02 0.72 15.37
CA ALA A 86 6.93 2.09 14.86
C ALA A 86 7.98 3.00 15.51
N PHE A 87 8.19 2.90 16.84
CA PHE A 87 9.27 3.62 17.52
C PHE A 87 10.67 3.17 17.06
N LYS A 88 10.90 1.86 16.90
CA LYS A 88 12.17 1.35 16.37
C LYS A 88 12.49 1.92 14.99
N ARG A 89 11.49 2.05 14.12
CA ARG A 89 11.65 2.68 12.80
C ARG A 89 11.92 4.17 12.90
N PHE A 90 11.25 4.87 13.81
CA PHE A 90 11.49 6.28 14.07
C PHE A 90 12.94 6.55 14.49
N PHE A 91 13.44 5.83 15.49
CA PHE A 91 14.83 5.99 15.96
C PHE A 91 15.88 5.61 14.92
N LYS A 92 15.56 4.67 14.01
CA LYS A 92 16.40 4.34 12.85
C LYS A 92 16.25 5.30 11.67
N LYS A 93 15.50 6.39 11.82
CA LYS A 93 15.18 7.36 10.73
C LYS A 93 14.49 6.73 9.51
N LEU A 94 13.83 5.59 9.68
CA LEU A 94 13.09 4.86 8.64
C LEU A 94 11.59 5.21 8.62
N GLY A 95 11.17 6.18 9.41
CA GLY A 95 9.78 6.65 9.49
C GLY A 95 9.62 7.83 10.43
N GLY A 96 8.48 8.52 10.36
CA GLY A 96 8.13 9.60 11.28
C GLY A 96 7.75 9.11 12.68
N TYR A 97 7.59 10.07 13.61
CA TYR A 97 7.10 9.79 14.95
C TYR A 97 5.73 9.10 14.93
N PRO A 98 5.47 8.08 15.76
CA PRO A 98 4.19 7.37 15.79
C PRO A 98 3.03 8.31 16.09
N ASN A 99 1.94 8.19 15.32
CA ASN A 99 0.74 9.01 15.50
C ASN A 99 -0.39 8.22 16.15
N PHE A 100 -1.29 8.91 16.85
CA PHE A 100 -2.52 8.33 17.38
C PHE A 100 -3.40 7.79 16.24
N LYS A 101 -3.91 6.56 16.43
CA LYS A 101 -4.83 5.93 15.45
C LYS A 101 -6.23 6.51 15.60
N SER A 102 -6.85 6.86 14.45
CA SER A 102 -8.21 7.42 14.40
C SER A 102 -9.26 6.39 14.00
N LYS A 103 -10.47 6.51 14.55
CA LYS A 103 -11.66 5.76 14.12
C LYS A 103 -12.05 6.08 12.66
N HIS A 104 -11.67 7.25 12.18
CA HIS A 104 -11.99 7.71 10.82
C HIS A 104 -11.00 7.25 9.75
N ASN A 105 -9.96 6.50 10.13
CA ASN A 105 -9.05 5.93 9.15
C ASN A 105 -9.80 4.93 8.26
N HIS A 106 -9.59 5.05 6.94
CA HIS A 106 -10.27 4.25 5.93
C HIS A 106 -9.90 2.77 5.95
N ASN A 107 -8.68 2.45 6.39
CA ASN A 107 -8.19 1.08 6.51
C ASN A 107 -8.05 0.73 7.98
N GLN A 108 -8.94 -0.12 8.47
CA GLN A 108 -8.88 -0.63 9.83
C GLN A 108 -8.52 -2.10 9.80
N SER A 109 -7.50 -2.47 10.57
CA SER A 109 -7.05 -3.85 10.68
C SER A 109 -6.51 -4.16 12.06
N TYR A 110 -6.57 -5.44 12.43
CA TYR A 110 -5.83 -6.00 13.55
C TYR A 110 -5.15 -7.29 13.12
N ARG A 111 -4.03 -7.61 13.76
CA ARG A 111 -3.25 -8.81 13.48
C ARG A 111 -3.30 -9.75 14.67
N THR A 112 -3.43 -11.05 14.40
CA THR A 112 -3.33 -12.12 15.38
C THR A 112 -2.37 -13.19 14.90
N ILE A 113 -1.72 -13.91 15.83
CA ILE A 113 -0.75 -14.96 15.52
C ILE A 113 -1.38 -16.32 15.72
N ASN A 114 -1.03 -17.27 14.86
CA ASN A 114 -1.43 -18.65 15.02
C ASN A 114 -0.62 -19.28 16.15
N GLN A 115 -1.31 -19.71 17.19
CA GLN A 115 -0.74 -20.43 18.33
C GLN A 115 -1.60 -21.67 18.61
N GLY A 116 -1.00 -22.86 18.55
CA GLY A 116 -1.70 -24.09 18.81
C GLY A 116 -2.92 -24.32 17.92
N ASP A 117 -2.82 -24.05 16.61
CA ASP A 117 -3.88 -24.23 15.61
C ASP A 117 -5.19 -23.47 15.90
N ASN A 118 -5.11 -22.37 16.62
CA ASN A 118 -6.26 -21.50 16.86
C ASN A 118 -6.73 -20.78 15.57
N ILE A 119 -5.91 -20.80 14.52
CA ILE A 119 -6.24 -20.33 13.17
C ILE A 119 -6.06 -21.51 12.20
N ARG A 120 -7.15 -21.99 11.64
CA ARG A 120 -7.13 -23.10 10.68
C ARG A 120 -8.23 -22.98 9.64
N ILE A 121 -8.01 -23.59 8.49
CA ILE A 121 -8.98 -23.67 7.41
C ILE A 121 -9.72 -25.01 7.51
N SER A 122 -11.04 -24.95 7.34
CA SER A 122 -11.91 -26.12 7.26
C SER A 122 -12.93 -25.91 6.13
N GLY A 123 -12.69 -26.51 4.98
CA GLY A 123 -13.49 -26.33 3.77
C GLY A 123 -13.65 -24.84 3.37
N LYS A 124 -14.88 -24.37 3.35
CA LYS A 124 -15.20 -22.96 2.98
C LYS A 124 -15.12 -21.98 4.15
N TYR A 125 -14.55 -22.39 5.29
CA TYR A 125 -14.49 -21.59 6.50
C TYR A 125 -13.06 -21.45 7.00
N ILE A 126 -12.77 -20.32 7.60
CA ILE A 126 -11.56 -20.07 8.38
C ILE A 126 -11.94 -19.89 9.84
N LYS A 127 -11.32 -20.63 10.74
CA LYS A 127 -11.45 -20.43 12.19
C LYS A 127 -10.52 -19.28 12.59
N LEU A 128 -11.06 -18.31 13.34
CA LEU A 128 -10.32 -17.19 13.87
C LEU A 128 -10.58 -17.06 15.38
N PRO A 129 -9.57 -16.62 16.17
CA PRO A 129 -9.74 -16.44 17.61
C PRO A 129 -10.95 -15.54 17.93
N LYS A 130 -11.74 -15.94 18.92
CA LYS A 130 -12.99 -15.27 19.35
C LYS A 130 -14.12 -15.26 18.31
N LEU A 131 -13.81 -15.24 17.00
CA LEU A 131 -14.82 -15.19 15.93
C LEU A 131 -15.40 -16.55 15.56
N GLY A 132 -14.68 -17.66 15.91
CA GLY A 132 -15.06 -18.97 15.45
C GLY A 132 -14.88 -19.15 13.93
N TYR A 133 -15.74 -19.94 13.31
CA TYR A 133 -15.69 -20.21 11.88
C TYR A 133 -16.36 -19.11 11.07
N VAL A 134 -15.58 -18.46 10.18
CA VAL A 134 -16.04 -17.40 9.29
C VAL A 134 -15.96 -17.90 7.85
N LYS A 135 -17.04 -17.77 7.09
CA LYS A 135 -17.06 -18.13 5.67
C LYS A 135 -16.05 -17.30 4.90
N PHE A 136 -15.19 -17.93 4.09
CA PHE A 136 -14.25 -17.24 3.25
C PHE A 136 -14.16 -17.85 1.85
N LYS A 137 -13.65 -17.05 0.89
CA LYS A 137 -13.46 -17.49 -0.50
C LYS A 137 -11.99 -17.80 -0.71
N GLN A 138 -11.64 -19.09 -0.60
CA GLN A 138 -10.31 -19.56 -0.97
C GLN A 138 -10.17 -19.63 -2.49
N SER A 139 -9.07 -19.15 -3.02
CA SER A 139 -8.77 -19.15 -4.46
C SER A 139 -7.46 -19.86 -4.80
N MET A 140 -6.76 -20.38 -3.81
CA MET A 140 -5.50 -21.13 -3.97
C MET A 140 -5.24 -22.00 -2.73
N ASP A 141 -4.37 -22.98 -2.87
CA ASP A 141 -3.91 -23.78 -1.75
C ASP A 141 -3.07 -22.94 -0.79
N ILE A 142 -3.22 -23.20 0.51
CA ILE A 142 -2.63 -22.44 1.59
C ILE A 142 -1.80 -23.41 2.43
N GLY A 143 -0.51 -23.11 2.54
CA GLY A 143 0.40 -23.81 3.43
C GLY A 143 0.19 -23.42 4.91
N HIS A 144 1.21 -23.60 5.73
CA HIS A 144 1.15 -23.24 7.14
C HIS A 144 0.89 -21.75 7.33
N ILE A 145 -0.07 -21.43 8.21
CA ILE A 145 -0.47 -20.05 8.52
C ILE A 145 0.28 -19.57 9.75
N ASN A 146 1.17 -18.59 9.60
CA ASN A 146 1.92 -18.01 10.70
C ASN A 146 1.10 -16.97 11.48
N ASN A 147 0.44 -16.08 10.78
CA ASN A 147 -0.42 -15.04 11.36
C ASN A 147 -1.49 -14.60 10.38
N VAL A 148 -2.50 -13.92 10.90
CA VAL A 148 -3.62 -13.38 10.13
C VAL A 148 -3.82 -11.93 10.47
N THR A 149 -3.98 -11.09 9.44
CA THR A 149 -4.48 -9.72 9.58
C THR A 149 -5.93 -9.68 9.10
N VAL A 150 -6.84 -9.31 9.98
CA VAL A 150 -8.26 -9.09 9.66
C VAL A 150 -8.44 -7.62 9.31
N GLU A 151 -9.02 -7.35 8.14
CA GLU A 151 -9.21 -5.99 7.62
C GLU A 151 -10.68 -5.69 7.37
N ARG A 152 -11.09 -4.45 7.71
CA ARG A 152 -12.36 -3.86 7.29
C ARG A 152 -12.09 -2.66 6.40
N THR A 153 -12.65 -2.66 5.19
CA THR A 153 -12.54 -1.53 4.25
C THR A 153 -13.60 -0.46 4.52
N SER A 154 -13.40 0.74 3.95
CA SER A 154 -14.39 1.82 3.96
C SER A 154 -15.72 1.47 3.27
N THR A 155 -15.74 0.43 2.45
CA THR A 155 -16.95 -0.12 1.81
C THR A 155 -17.67 -1.17 2.66
N ASN A 156 -17.22 -1.37 3.91
CA ASN A 156 -17.70 -2.42 4.83
C ASN A 156 -17.52 -3.85 4.28
N LYS A 157 -16.46 -4.05 3.53
CA LYS A 157 -16.03 -5.37 3.13
C LYS A 157 -14.94 -5.86 4.10
N TYR A 158 -14.97 -7.17 4.38
CA TYR A 158 -14.03 -7.81 5.30
C TYR A 158 -13.10 -8.73 4.55
N PHE A 159 -11.83 -8.71 4.92
CA PHE A 159 -10.79 -9.55 4.36
C PHE A 159 -9.92 -10.13 5.46
N VAL A 160 -9.29 -11.25 5.16
CA VAL A 160 -8.16 -11.78 5.90
C VAL A 160 -6.93 -11.75 5.00
N VAL A 161 -5.82 -11.30 5.53
CA VAL A 161 -4.50 -11.45 4.90
C VAL A 161 -3.77 -12.50 5.71
N LEU A 162 -3.57 -13.66 5.12
CA LEU A 162 -2.85 -14.78 5.71
C LEU A 162 -1.36 -14.61 5.39
N ASN A 163 -0.52 -14.62 6.41
CA ASN A 163 0.91 -14.77 6.24
C ASN A 163 1.24 -16.26 6.29
N VAL A 164 1.61 -16.80 5.15
CA VAL A 164 1.84 -18.25 4.96
C VAL A 164 3.28 -18.52 4.56
N ASP A 165 3.74 -19.71 4.90
CA ASP A 165 4.99 -20.21 4.36
C ASP A 165 4.80 -20.48 2.87
N PHE A 166 5.77 -20.04 2.09
CA PHE A 166 5.73 -20.09 0.64
C PHE A 166 7.10 -20.48 0.09
N GLU A 167 7.11 -21.56 -0.64
CA GLU A 167 8.28 -21.98 -1.41
C GLU A 167 7.97 -21.80 -2.89
N PRO A 168 8.47 -20.71 -3.49
CA PRO A 168 8.26 -20.48 -4.90
C PRO A 168 9.02 -21.51 -5.73
N ALA A 169 8.36 -22.12 -6.69
CA ALA A 169 9.06 -22.88 -7.71
C ALA A 169 9.88 -21.90 -8.57
N ALA A 170 11.20 -22.10 -8.64
CA ALA A 170 12.05 -21.32 -9.51
C ALA A 170 11.56 -21.46 -10.97
N LEU A 171 11.49 -20.35 -11.67
CA LEU A 171 11.20 -20.39 -13.10
C LEU A 171 12.42 -20.91 -13.88
N PRO A 172 12.23 -21.63 -14.99
CA PRO A 172 13.33 -22.05 -15.85
C PRO A 172 14.23 -20.87 -16.22
N PHE A 173 15.51 -21.12 -16.34
CA PHE A 173 16.47 -20.11 -16.80
C PHE A 173 16.11 -19.64 -18.21
N THR A 174 16.30 -18.37 -18.48
CA THR A 174 16.19 -17.77 -19.80
C THR A 174 17.33 -16.78 -20.03
N SER A 175 17.85 -16.70 -21.24
CA SER A 175 18.87 -15.71 -21.60
C SER A 175 18.30 -14.30 -21.87
N LYS A 176 16.98 -14.14 -21.83
CA LYS A 176 16.33 -12.87 -22.16
C LYS A 176 16.59 -11.83 -21.07
N VAL A 177 16.98 -10.65 -21.52
CA VAL A 177 17.19 -9.46 -20.69
C VAL A 177 16.34 -8.32 -21.24
N ILE A 178 15.87 -7.45 -20.35
CA ILE A 178 15.01 -6.32 -20.75
C ILE A 178 15.31 -5.09 -19.92
N GLY A 179 15.41 -3.93 -20.58
CA GLY A 179 15.39 -2.63 -19.96
C GLY A 179 14.03 -1.97 -20.16
N ILE A 180 13.53 -1.28 -19.15
CA ILE A 180 12.26 -0.55 -19.22
C ILE A 180 12.44 0.89 -18.76
N ASP A 181 11.95 1.82 -19.59
CA ASP A 181 11.78 3.23 -19.25
C ASP A 181 10.31 3.50 -18.92
N VAL A 182 10.02 4.08 -17.75
CA VAL A 182 8.64 4.29 -17.27
C VAL A 182 8.16 5.71 -17.54
N GLY A 183 6.91 5.84 -17.99
CA GLY A 183 6.36 7.13 -18.38
C GLY A 183 4.90 7.34 -17.92
N LEU A 184 4.42 8.59 -18.09
CA LEU A 184 3.03 8.96 -17.78
C LEU A 184 2.09 8.70 -18.95
N LYS A 185 2.55 8.83 -20.19
CA LYS A 185 1.77 8.56 -21.39
C LYS A 185 1.71 7.06 -21.66
N GLU A 186 2.87 6.47 -21.82
CA GLU A 186 3.07 5.02 -21.81
C GLU A 186 3.48 4.62 -20.39
N PHE A 187 2.97 3.50 -19.91
CA PHE A 187 3.30 3.01 -18.58
C PHE A 187 4.78 2.61 -18.51
N TYR A 188 5.27 1.94 -19.54
CA TYR A 188 6.69 1.76 -19.84
C TYR A 188 6.92 1.51 -21.33
N LYS A 189 8.13 1.83 -21.79
CA LYS A 189 8.73 1.43 -23.07
C LYS A 189 9.82 0.41 -22.79
N ALA A 190 9.86 -0.67 -23.55
CA ALA A 190 10.81 -1.77 -23.35
C ALA A 190 11.83 -1.87 -24.49
N THR A 191 12.99 -2.45 -24.22
CA THR A 191 14.03 -2.74 -25.23
C THR A 191 13.61 -3.79 -26.25
N SER A 192 12.55 -4.57 -25.99
CA SER A 192 11.90 -5.43 -26.99
C SER A 192 11.17 -4.66 -28.10
N GLY A 193 11.05 -3.33 -27.98
CA GLY A 193 10.21 -2.50 -28.83
C GLY A 193 8.76 -2.37 -28.33
N ASP A 194 8.35 -3.20 -27.37
CA ASP A 194 7.01 -3.15 -26.80
C ASP A 194 6.79 -1.86 -26.02
N SER A 195 5.56 -1.35 -26.13
CA SER A 195 5.08 -0.20 -25.37
C SER A 195 3.78 -0.56 -24.67
N VAL A 196 3.73 -0.37 -23.37
CA VAL A 196 2.52 -0.62 -22.57
C VAL A 196 1.84 0.70 -22.27
N THR A 197 0.62 0.87 -22.76
CA THR A 197 -0.16 2.09 -22.56
C THR A 197 -0.61 2.24 -21.10
N ASN A 198 -0.52 3.45 -20.56
CA ASN A 198 -1.07 3.77 -19.24
C ASN A 198 -2.61 3.71 -19.26
N PRO A 199 -3.26 2.82 -18.50
CA PRO A 199 -4.72 2.61 -18.56
C PRO A 199 -5.54 3.76 -17.99
N LYS A 200 -4.93 4.72 -17.24
CA LYS A 200 -5.52 5.96 -16.73
C LYS A 200 -6.86 5.78 -15.99
N TYR A 201 -6.98 4.76 -15.14
CA TYR A 201 -8.23 4.40 -14.46
C TYR A 201 -8.83 5.54 -13.62
N LEU A 202 -7.98 6.36 -12.97
CA LEU A 202 -8.43 7.53 -12.21
C LEU A 202 -9.04 8.59 -13.13
N GLU A 203 -8.41 8.86 -14.27
CA GLU A 203 -8.87 9.84 -15.25
C GLU A 203 -10.23 9.43 -15.84
N LYS A 204 -10.37 8.17 -16.26
CA LYS A 204 -11.63 7.58 -16.76
C LYS A 204 -12.77 7.68 -15.75
N SER A 205 -12.47 7.61 -14.46
CA SER A 205 -13.46 7.68 -13.38
C SER A 205 -13.65 9.09 -12.81
N SER A 206 -12.87 10.09 -13.25
CA SER A 206 -12.76 11.40 -12.63
C SER A 206 -14.07 12.18 -12.62
N LYS A 207 -14.83 12.20 -13.73
CA LYS A 207 -16.12 12.89 -13.83
C LYS A 207 -17.13 12.33 -12.82
N LYS A 208 -17.26 10.99 -12.77
CA LYS A 208 -18.15 10.31 -11.83
C LYS A 208 -17.74 10.55 -10.38
N LEU A 209 -16.43 10.45 -10.09
CA LEU A 209 -15.90 10.67 -8.75
C LEU A 209 -16.18 12.10 -8.28
N ALA A 210 -15.89 13.09 -9.11
CA ALA A 210 -16.14 14.50 -8.81
C ALA A 210 -17.64 14.80 -8.59
N HIS A 211 -18.53 14.19 -9.37
CA HIS A 211 -19.98 14.32 -9.18
C HIS A 211 -20.42 13.78 -7.80
N GLU A 212 -20.02 12.55 -7.47
CA GLU A 212 -20.41 11.93 -6.19
C GLU A 212 -19.76 12.62 -4.98
N GLN A 213 -18.55 13.18 -5.14
CA GLN A 213 -17.91 13.98 -4.09
C GLN A 213 -18.60 15.31 -3.87
N ARG A 214 -18.96 16.05 -4.94
CA ARG A 214 -19.74 17.30 -4.82
C ARG A 214 -21.08 17.06 -4.12
N LYS A 215 -21.80 16.00 -4.52
CA LYS A 215 -23.04 15.61 -3.86
C LYS A 215 -22.83 15.33 -2.37
N LEU A 216 -21.73 14.63 -2.01
CA LEU A 216 -21.39 14.39 -0.61
C LEU A 216 -21.08 15.68 0.14
N SER A 217 -20.33 16.62 -0.47
CA SER A 217 -20.03 17.93 0.14
C SER A 217 -21.31 18.71 0.43
N HIS A 218 -22.22 18.87 -0.54
CA HIS A 218 -23.49 19.56 -0.32
C HIS A 218 -24.34 18.92 0.78
N MET A 219 -24.36 17.56 0.85
CA MET A 219 -25.07 16.87 1.93
C MET A 219 -24.43 17.11 3.31
N ILE A 220 -23.13 17.31 3.39
CA ILE A 220 -22.44 17.64 4.64
C ILE A 220 -22.68 19.10 4.99
N GLU A 221 -22.57 20.00 4.00
CA GLU A 221 -22.77 21.43 4.16
C GLU A 221 -24.18 21.76 4.72
N SER A 222 -25.22 21.03 4.29
CA SER A 222 -26.59 21.22 4.81
C SER A 222 -26.76 20.86 6.30
N HIS A 223 -25.77 20.20 6.90
CA HIS A 223 -25.73 19.87 8.33
C HIS A 223 -24.75 20.73 9.14
N ILE A 224 -24.09 21.71 8.52
CA ILE A 224 -23.19 22.63 9.21
C ILE A 224 -24.01 23.73 9.88
N SER A 225 -24.02 23.78 11.20
CA SER A 225 -24.66 24.82 12.00
C SER A 225 -23.71 25.97 12.36
N GLY A 226 -22.41 25.76 12.25
CA GLY A 226 -21.41 26.76 12.59
C GLY A 226 -19.98 26.25 12.40
N TYR A 227 -19.01 27.02 12.90
CA TYR A 227 -17.58 26.67 12.84
C TYR A 227 -16.90 27.01 14.15
N LYS A 228 -15.94 26.16 14.55
CA LYS A 228 -14.99 26.45 15.62
C LYS A 228 -13.58 26.54 15.07
N THR A 229 -12.79 27.45 15.60
CA THR A 229 -11.38 27.61 15.25
C THR A 229 -10.51 26.97 16.33
N ILE A 230 -9.57 26.12 15.95
CA ILE A 230 -8.59 25.50 16.85
C ILE A 230 -7.21 25.76 16.23
N GLY A 231 -6.43 26.62 16.85
CA GLY A 231 -5.21 27.17 16.24
C GLY A 231 -5.57 27.91 14.95
N ASN A 232 -4.83 27.66 13.88
CA ASN A 232 -5.05 28.26 12.55
C ASN A 232 -6.05 27.48 11.67
N LYS A 233 -6.78 26.49 12.22
CA LYS A 233 -7.70 25.65 11.43
C LYS A 233 -9.14 25.84 11.86
N ARG A 234 -10.01 26.01 10.85
CA ARG A 234 -11.46 26.15 11.02
C ARG A 234 -12.12 24.78 10.83
N PHE A 235 -12.90 24.33 11.82
CA PHE A 235 -13.59 23.05 11.82
C PHE A 235 -15.11 23.27 11.81
N PRO A 236 -15.89 22.56 10.96
CA PRO A 236 -17.33 22.67 10.95
C PRO A 236 -17.94 22.04 12.22
N ILE A 237 -18.95 22.69 12.73
CA ILE A 237 -19.86 22.17 13.76
C ILE A 237 -21.12 21.74 13.02
N CYS A 238 -21.53 20.48 13.22
CA CYS A 238 -22.75 19.96 12.60
C CYS A 238 -23.88 19.89 13.63
N ASP A 239 -25.11 20.07 13.17
CA ASP A 239 -26.37 19.97 13.95
C ASP A 239 -26.50 18.60 14.65
N LYS A 240 -25.97 17.56 14.02
CA LYS A 240 -25.90 16.18 14.54
C LYS A 240 -24.67 15.45 14.05
N PRO A 241 -24.27 14.35 14.72
CA PRO A 241 -23.13 13.54 14.27
C PRO A 241 -23.36 13.00 12.86
N LEU A 242 -22.45 13.29 11.94
CA LEU A 242 -22.54 12.81 10.54
C LEU A 242 -22.59 11.27 10.43
N SER A 243 -22.17 10.54 11.47
CA SER A 243 -22.30 9.08 11.57
C SER A 243 -23.74 8.59 11.65
N GLU A 244 -24.66 9.42 12.14
CA GLU A 244 -26.08 9.11 12.28
C GLU A 244 -26.88 9.44 11.02
N CYS A 245 -26.32 10.27 10.14
CA CYS A 245 -26.96 10.68 8.90
C CYS A 245 -26.90 9.56 7.84
N LYS A 246 -27.92 8.69 7.80
CA LYS A 246 -27.99 7.51 6.93
C LYS A 246 -27.70 7.82 5.46
N ASN A 247 -28.21 8.94 4.94
CA ASN A 247 -28.00 9.34 3.53
C ASN A 247 -26.55 9.75 3.26
N ILE A 248 -25.90 10.46 4.19
CA ILE A 248 -24.48 10.80 4.12
C ILE A 248 -23.63 9.51 4.14
N GLN A 249 -23.95 8.54 5.01
CA GLN A 249 -23.25 7.26 5.04
C GLN A 249 -23.42 6.47 3.73
N LYS A 250 -24.61 6.46 3.13
CA LYS A 250 -24.85 5.87 1.81
C LYS A 250 -23.99 6.56 0.73
N GLN A 251 -23.94 7.90 0.75
CA GLN A 251 -23.17 8.67 -0.23
C GLN A 251 -21.65 8.47 -0.04
N ARG A 252 -21.14 8.47 1.19
CA ARG A 252 -19.75 8.12 1.51
C ARG A 252 -19.37 6.75 0.95
N LYS A 253 -20.27 5.76 1.11
CA LYS A 253 -20.06 4.42 0.56
C LYS A 253 -19.99 4.43 -0.97
N LYS A 254 -20.79 5.22 -1.68
CA LYS A 254 -20.71 5.37 -3.15
C LYS A 254 -19.35 5.90 -3.59
N VAL A 255 -18.87 6.96 -2.95
CA VAL A 255 -17.54 7.52 -3.21
C VAL A 255 -16.46 6.48 -2.94
N ALA A 256 -16.52 5.78 -1.80
CA ALA A 256 -15.58 4.72 -1.44
C ALA A 256 -15.56 3.56 -2.46
N LEU A 257 -16.71 3.16 -3.01
CA LEU A 257 -16.80 2.12 -4.05
C LEU A 257 -16.11 2.53 -5.35
N ILE A 258 -16.16 3.81 -5.73
CA ILE A 258 -15.44 4.30 -6.91
C ILE A 258 -13.93 4.20 -6.69
N HIS A 259 -13.44 4.67 -5.53
CA HIS A 259 -12.02 4.55 -5.17
C HIS A 259 -11.56 3.09 -5.09
N GLU A 260 -12.38 2.19 -4.53
CA GLU A 260 -12.09 0.76 -4.48
C GLU A 260 -11.96 0.16 -5.90
N LYS A 261 -12.88 0.51 -6.81
CA LYS A 261 -12.82 0.05 -8.20
C LYS A 261 -11.51 0.50 -8.88
N ILE A 262 -11.17 1.79 -8.78
CA ILE A 262 -9.94 2.34 -9.36
C ILE A 262 -8.71 1.62 -8.80
N THR A 263 -8.67 1.42 -7.48
CA THR A 263 -7.55 0.75 -6.81
C THR A 263 -7.42 -0.71 -7.24
N ASN A 264 -8.53 -1.43 -7.37
CA ASN A 264 -8.53 -2.83 -7.79
C ASN A 264 -8.08 -2.99 -9.24
N GLN A 265 -8.60 -2.16 -10.15
CA GLN A 265 -8.20 -2.16 -11.56
C GLN A 265 -6.71 -1.86 -11.73
N ARG A 266 -6.20 -0.86 -11.01
CA ARG A 266 -4.78 -0.53 -11.00
C ARG A 266 -3.92 -1.68 -10.47
N ASN A 267 -4.32 -2.28 -9.35
CA ASN A 267 -3.58 -3.41 -8.77
C ASN A 267 -3.56 -4.62 -9.70
N ASP A 268 -4.67 -4.94 -10.37
CA ASP A 268 -4.75 -6.03 -11.33
C ASP A 268 -3.79 -5.79 -12.51
N PHE A 269 -3.80 -4.58 -13.06
CA PHE A 269 -2.87 -4.18 -14.12
C PHE A 269 -1.41 -4.32 -13.70
N LEU A 270 -1.02 -3.74 -12.55
CA LEU A 270 0.35 -3.82 -12.05
C LEU A 270 0.78 -5.27 -11.77
N GLN A 271 -0.14 -6.09 -11.26
CA GLN A 271 0.13 -7.52 -11.01
C GLN A 271 0.37 -8.28 -12.32
N LYS A 272 -0.42 -8.02 -13.36
CA LYS A 272 -0.29 -8.67 -14.67
C LYS A 272 1.03 -8.27 -15.33
N GLU A 273 1.32 -6.98 -15.43
CA GLU A 273 2.54 -6.48 -16.08
C GLU A 273 3.80 -6.95 -15.35
N SER A 274 3.85 -6.83 -14.01
CA SER A 274 5.00 -7.30 -13.27
C SER A 274 5.18 -8.83 -13.34
N THR A 275 4.09 -9.61 -13.45
CA THR A 275 4.19 -11.06 -13.64
C THR A 275 4.67 -11.41 -15.03
N LYS A 276 4.20 -10.71 -16.07
CA LYS A 276 4.66 -10.89 -17.45
C LYS A 276 6.18 -10.69 -17.54
N LEU A 277 6.69 -9.55 -17.09
CA LEU A 277 8.12 -9.24 -17.13
C LEU A 277 8.97 -10.29 -16.42
N ILE A 278 8.55 -10.72 -15.22
CA ILE A 278 9.27 -11.74 -14.42
C ILE A 278 9.26 -13.11 -15.09
N ARG A 279 8.18 -13.49 -15.76
CA ARG A 279 8.11 -14.80 -16.45
C ARG A 279 8.97 -14.85 -17.70
N GLU A 280 9.03 -13.75 -18.42
CA GLU A 280 9.65 -13.70 -19.76
C GLU A 280 11.15 -13.41 -19.71
N ASN A 281 11.68 -12.78 -18.64
CA ASN A 281 13.04 -12.27 -18.62
C ASN A 281 13.84 -12.76 -17.40
N GLN A 282 15.15 -12.98 -17.58
CA GLN A 282 16.10 -13.32 -16.51
C GLN A 282 16.54 -12.06 -15.76
N ILE A 283 16.88 -11.02 -16.50
CA ILE A 283 17.34 -9.74 -15.95
C ILE A 283 16.38 -8.64 -16.43
N ILE A 284 15.92 -7.82 -15.48
CA ILE A 284 15.06 -6.67 -15.77
C ILE A 284 15.75 -5.43 -15.19
N SER A 285 16.15 -4.52 -16.08
CA SER A 285 16.78 -3.25 -15.70
C SER A 285 15.73 -2.13 -15.65
N ILE A 286 15.71 -1.40 -14.53
CA ILE A 286 14.79 -0.29 -14.27
C ILE A 286 15.55 0.95 -13.83
N GLU A 287 14.90 2.12 -13.85
CA GLU A 287 15.43 3.32 -13.21
C GLU A 287 15.23 3.30 -11.70
N ASP A 288 16.19 3.85 -10.94
CA ASP A 288 16.01 4.14 -9.52
C ASP A 288 15.33 5.51 -9.35
N LEU A 289 14.01 5.53 -9.54
CA LEU A 289 13.22 6.76 -9.49
C LEU A 289 12.96 7.24 -8.06
N ASN A 290 13.34 8.47 -7.77
CA ASN A 290 12.90 9.17 -6.57
C ASN A 290 11.43 9.64 -6.71
N VAL A 291 10.48 8.68 -6.59
CA VAL A 291 9.04 8.97 -6.73
C VAL A 291 8.56 9.97 -5.67
N SER A 292 9.14 9.99 -4.47
CA SER A 292 8.76 10.94 -3.41
C SER A 292 9.12 12.38 -3.81
N GLY A 293 10.27 12.60 -4.43
CA GLY A 293 10.67 13.90 -4.98
C GLY A 293 9.77 14.33 -6.15
N LEU A 294 9.44 13.39 -7.05
CA LEU A 294 8.53 13.67 -8.17
C LEU A 294 7.11 14.07 -7.72
N LEU A 295 6.64 13.55 -6.59
CA LEU A 295 5.32 13.91 -6.02
C LEU A 295 5.26 15.34 -5.46
N GLN A 296 6.39 16.01 -5.26
CA GLN A 296 6.43 17.42 -4.85
C GLN A 296 6.03 18.36 -5.99
N ASN A 297 6.08 17.91 -7.24
CA ASN A 297 5.59 18.68 -8.38
C ASN A 297 4.05 18.65 -8.42
N HIS A 298 3.43 19.73 -7.95
CA HIS A 298 1.96 19.84 -7.84
C HIS A 298 1.22 19.63 -9.17
N LYS A 299 1.82 19.97 -10.33
CA LYS A 299 1.21 19.78 -11.65
C LYS A 299 1.13 18.31 -12.05
N LEU A 300 2.10 17.50 -11.65
CA LEU A 300 2.23 16.09 -12.03
C LEU A 300 1.88 15.11 -10.91
N ALA A 301 1.82 15.54 -9.66
CA ALA A 301 1.60 14.70 -8.48
C ALA A 301 0.40 13.75 -8.61
N LYS A 302 -0.73 14.24 -9.13
CA LYS A 302 -1.94 13.44 -9.36
C LYS A 302 -1.69 12.31 -10.37
N SER A 303 -1.02 12.59 -11.47
CA SER A 303 -0.70 11.61 -12.52
C SER A 303 0.31 10.58 -12.02
N ILE A 304 1.39 11.03 -11.36
CA ILE A 304 2.43 10.18 -10.78
C ILE A 304 1.83 9.24 -9.71
N SER A 305 1.02 9.77 -8.80
CA SER A 305 0.31 8.96 -7.79
C SER A 305 -0.64 7.93 -8.44
N SER A 306 -1.29 8.31 -9.55
CA SER A 306 -2.22 7.41 -10.26
C SER A 306 -1.51 6.23 -10.92
N VAL A 307 -0.33 6.42 -11.48
CA VAL A 307 0.47 5.37 -12.15
C VAL A 307 1.03 4.38 -11.13
N SER A 308 1.45 4.85 -9.95
CA SER A 308 1.95 4.01 -8.83
C SER A 308 3.21 3.20 -9.17
N TRP A 309 4.23 3.83 -9.75
CA TRP A 309 5.53 3.22 -10.09
C TRP A 309 6.21 2.55 -8.89
N SER A 310 6.26 3.20 -7.71
CA SER A 310 6.84 2.60 -6.50
C SER A 310 6.24 1.22 -6.19
N LYS A 311 4.92 1.07 -6.36
CA LYS A 311 4.24 -0.20 -6.15
C LYS A 311 4.60 -1.22 -7.21
N PHE A 312 4.74 -0.79 -8.46
CA PHE A 312 5.17 -1.63 -9.57
C PHE A 312 6.58 -2.18 -9.34
N PHE A 313 7.53 -1.31 -8.98
CA PHE A 313 8.91 -1.72 -8.68
C PHE A 313 8.98 -2.67 -7.47
N THR A 314 8.24 -2.38 -6.41
CA THR A 314 8.11 -3.32 -5.27
C THR A 314 7.59 -4.69 -5.72
N MET A 315 6.63 -4.73 -6.69
CA MET A 315 6.12 -6.00 -7.23
C MET A 315 7.16 -6.74 -8.06
N LEU A 316 7.97 -6.04 -8.84
CA LEU A 316 9.09 -6.65 -9.57
C LEU A 316 10.13 -7.21 -8.61
N GLU A 317 10.54 -6.45 -7.60
CA GLU A 317 11.58 -6.85 -6.62
C GLU A 317 11.20 -8.12 -5.85
N TYR A 318 10.00 -8.19 -5.26
CA TYR A 318 9.65 -9.39 -4.49
C TYR A 318 9.38 -10.60 -5.38
N LYS A 319 8.83 -10.40 -6.60
CA LYS A 319 8.63 -11.49 -7.55
C LYS A 319 9.95 -12.00 -8.11
N ALA A 320 10.91 -11.11 -8.38
CA ALA A 320 12.25 -11.50 -8.79
C ALA A 320 12.90 -12.43 -7.75
N LYS A 321 12.84 -12.04 -6.47
CA LYS A 321 13.32 -12.88 -5.36
C LYS A 321 12.61 -14.23 -5.28
N TRP A 322 11.29 -14.26 -5.56
CA TRP A 322 10.51 -15.51 -5.52
C TRP A 322 10.88 -16.45 -6.66
N TYR A 323 11.15 -15.93 -7.84
CA TYR A 323 11.27 -16.73 -9.06
C TYR A 323 12.69 -16.83 -9.61
N GLY A 324 13.71 -16.41 -8.85
CA GLY A 324 15.12 -16.48 -9.27
C GLY A 324 15.44 -15.55 -10.44
N ARG A 325 14.87 -14.34 -10.45
CA ARG A 325 15.14 -13.31 -11.45
C ARG A 325 15.97 -12.18 -10.83
N ILE A 326 16.63 -11.40 -11.66
CA ILE A 326 17.50 -10.30 -11.26
C ILE A 326 16.85 -8.98 -11.65
N ILE A 327 16.71 -8.06 -10.68
CA ILE A 327 16.36 -6.67 -10.94
C ILE A 327 17.61 -5.84 -10.76
N THR A 328 17.99 -5.09 -11.80
CA THR A 328 19.05 -4.08 -11.72
C THR A 328 18.45 -2.69 -11.77
N LYS A 329 19.11 -1.73 -11.11
CA LYS A 329 18.65 -0.34 -11.06
C LYS A 329 19.74 0.56 -11.65
N ALA A 330 19.42 1.26 -12.73
CA ALA A 330 20.27 2.35 -13.19
C ALA A 330 20.34 3.44 -12.09
N PRO A 331 21.49 4.07 -11.87
CA PRO A 331 21.64 5.08 -10.81
C PRO A 331 20.61 6.21 -10.91
N THR A 332 20.16 6.70 -9.75
CA THR A 332 19.30 7.89 -9.68
C THR A 332 19.99 9.05 -10.44
N PHE A 333 19.24 9.77 -11.27
CA PHE A 333 19.76 10.85 -12.15
C PHE A 333 20.65 10.41 -13.32
N TYR A 334 20.73 9.10 -13.63
CA TYR A 334 21.37 8.68 -14.86
C TYR A 334 20.63 9.28 -16.07
N PRO A 335 21.34 10.00 -16.98
CA PRO A 335 20.70 10.74 -18.07
C PRO A 335 20.30 9.80 -19.24
N SER A 336 19.54 8.75 -18.96
CA SER A 336 19.19 7.66 -19.87
C SER A 336 18.63 8.16 -21.21
N SER A 337 17.73 9.16 -21.19
CA SER A 337 17.12 9.71 -22.40
C SER A 337 18.03 10.64 -23.21
N GLN A 338 19.11 11.19 -22.60
CA GLN A 338 20.01 12.15 -23.22
C GLN A 338 21.28 11.48 -23.83
N MET A 339 21.59 10.27 -23.40
CA MET A 339 22.76 9.52 -23.89
C MET A 339 22.39 8.80 -25.20
N CYS A 340 23.25 8.86 -26.18
CA CYS A 340 23.14 8.01 -27.37
C CYS A 340 23.47 6.58 -26.97
N SER A 341 22.56 5.65 -27.21
CA SER A 341 22.77 4.22 -26.88
C SER A 341 23.81 3.53 -27.77
N CYS A 342 24.22 4.16 -28.90
CA CYS A 342 25.22 3.65 -29.81
C CYS A 342 26.64 4.11 -29.49
N CYS A 343 26.85 5.42 -29.37
CA CYS A 343 28.21 5.99 -29.18
C CYS A 343 28.46 6.63 -27.81
N GLY A 344 27.44 6.75 -26.97
CA GLY A 344 27.59 7.35 -25.63
C GLY A 344 27.57 8.90 -25.65
N TYR A 345 27.42 9.57 -26.79
CA TYR A 345 27.32 11.02 -26.86
C TYR A 345 26.15 11.53 -26.02
N LYS A 346 26.35 12.56 -25.21
CA LYS A 346 25.32 13.18 -24.39
C LYS A 346 24.72 14.39 -25.09
N ASN A 347 23.51 14.25 -25.59
CA ASN A 347 22.75 15.36 -26.18
C ASN A 347 21.91 16.07 -25.11
N THR A 348 22.31 17.30 -24.73
CA THR A 348 21.63 18.09 -23.69
C THR A 348 20.26 18.62 -24.14
N ASP A 349 20.04 18.80 -25.45
CA ASP A 349 18.80 19.34 -26.01
C ASP A 349 17.62 18.39 -25.77
N VAL A 350 17.90 17.08 -25.73
CA VAL A 350 16.90 16.03 -25.44
C VAL A 350 16.36 16.13 -24.00
N LYS A 351 16.90 17.01 -23.17
CA LYS A 351 16.31 17.35 -21.88
C LYS A 351 14.91 17.96 -22.03
N ASP A 352 14.65 18.65 -23.15
CA ASP A 352 13.28 19.09 -23.47
C ASP A 352 12.39 17.88 -23.74
N LEU A 353 11.32 17.75 -22.94
CA LEU A 353 10.35 16.66 -23.03
C LEU A 353 9.53 16.67 -24.33
N LYS A 354 9.57 17.74 -25.10
CA LYS A 354 8.89 17.83 -26.41
C LYS A 354 9.63 17.06 -27.49
N ILE A 355 10.96 16.92 -27.36
CA ILE A 355 11.80 16.19 -28.32
C ILE A 355 11.60 14.68 -28.10
N ARG A 356 10.88 14.04 -29.00
CA ARG A 356 10.57 12.62 -28.95
C ARG A 356 11.46 11.77 -29.85
N LYS A 357 11.93 12.37 -30.96
CA LYS A 357 12.90 11.78 -31.88
C LYS A 357 14.04 12.72 -32.07
N TRP A 358 15.24 12.20 -32.16
CA TRP A 358 16.44 12.99 -32.37
C TRP A 358 17.51 12.20 -33.12
N ILE A 359 18.41 12.90 -33.77
CA ILE A 359 19.56 12.33 -34.48
C ILE A 359 20.80 12.63 -33.66
N CYS A 360 21.61 11.62 -33.42
CA CYS A 360 22.88 11.82 -32.70
C CYS A 360 23.84 12.62 -33.59
N PRO A 361 24.35 13.79 -33.14
CA PRO A 361 25.24 14.58 -33.95
C PRO A 361 26.61 13.91 -34.15
N GLU A 362 27.00 12.99 -33.28
CA GLU A 362 28.29 12.30 -33.35
C GLU A 362 28.27 11.09 -34.30
N CYS A 363 27.27 10.21 -34.21
CA CYS A 363 27.22 8.97 -34.97
C CYS A 363 26.08 8.90 -35.99
N GLY A 364 25.25 9.93 -36.14
CA GLY A 364 24.14 9.96 -37.07
C GLY A 364 22.95 9.06 -36.79
N THR A 365 22.96 8.29 -35.71
CA THR A 365 21.89 7.36 -35.39
C THR A 365 20.60 8.09 -35.02
N VAL A 366 19.48 7.67 -35.59
CA VAL A 366 18.13 8.18 -35.27
C VAL A 366 17.59 7.46 -34.05
N HIS A 367 17.18 8.20 -33.04
CA HIS A 367 16.65 7.67 -31.81
C HIS A 367 15.18 8.07 -31.57
N ASP A 368 14.36 7.08 -31.18
CA ASP A 368 13.17 7.34 -30.36
C ASP A 368 13.65 7.52 -28.93
N ARG A 369 13.29 8.64 -28.28
CA ARG A 369 13.80 9.03 -26.98
C ARG A 369 13.57 7.98 -25.89
N ASP A 370 12.34 7.48 -25.79
CA ASP A 370 11.93 6.57 -24.71
C ASP A 370 12.50 5.17 -24.97
N PHE A 371 12.60 4.73 -26.24
CA PHE A 371 13.29 3.49 -26.59
C PHE A 371 14.80 3.57 -26.34
N ASN A 372 15.45 4.68 -26.73
CA ASN A 372 16.87 4.92 -26.45
C ASN A 372 17.15 4.91 -24.93
N ALA A 373 16.25 5.51 -24.12
CA ALA A 373 16.36 5.48 -22.67
C ALA A 373 16.28 4.04 -22.13
N ALA A 374 15.35 3.22 -22.62
CA ALA A 374 15.25 1.83 -22.22
C ALA A 374 16.52 1.01 -22.53
N VAL A 375 17.16 1.25 -23.71
CA VAL A 375 18.44 0.61 -24.07
C VAL A 375 19.56 1.05 -23.14
N ASN A 376 19.65 2.33 -22.84
CA ASN A 376 20.67 2.86 -21.91
C ASN A 376 20.49 2.34 -20.48
N ILE A 377 19.23 2.22 -20.02
CA ILE A 377 18.91 1.63 -18.72
C ILE A 377 19.34 0.16 -18.68
N LEU A 378 19.08 -0.60 -19.76
CA LEU A 378 19.52 -1.99 -19.86
C LEU A 378 21.04 -2.10 -19.80
N ASN A 379 21.77 -1.38 -20.67
CA ASN A 379 23.23 -1.43 -20.75
C ASN A 379 23.86 -1.06 -19.40
N LYS A 380 23.34 0.00 -18.75
CA LYS A 380 23.82 0.43 -17.44
C LYS A 380 23.51 -0.62 -16.36
N GLY A 381 22.32 -1.24 -16.42
CA GLY A 381 21.92 -2.29 -15.49
C GLY A 381 22.75 -3.57 -15.63
N LEU A 382 23.06 -3.99 -16.86
CA LEU A 382 23.91 -5.16 -17.12
C LEU A 382 25.35 -4.95 -16.64
N ALA A 383 25.87 -3.75 -16.67
CA ALA A 383 27.20 -3.42 -16.13
C ALA A 383 27.29 -3.51 -14.59
N LEU A 384 26.17 -3.77 -13.89
CA LEU A 384 26.10 -3.90 -12.43
C LEU A 384 25.94 -5.36 -11.97
N VAL A 385 25.78 -6.30 -12.88
CA VAL A 385 25.67 -7.76 -12.64
C VAL A 385 26.99 -8.43 -12.86
#